data_c5e30f06198de646e611dbb8f7c812c3
#
_entry.id   c5e30f06198de646e611dbb8f7c812c3
#
_cell.length_a   1.000
_cell.length_b   1.000
_cell.length_c   1.000
_cell.angle_alpha   90.00
_cell.angle_beta   90.00
_cell.angle_gamma   90.00
#
_symmetry.space_group_name_H-M   'P 1'
#
loop_
_entity.id
_entity.type
_entity.pdbx_description
1 polymer ?
#
loop_
_entity_poly.entity_id
_entity_poly.type
_entity_poly.pdbx_seq_one_letter_code
_entity_poly.pdbx_strand_id
1 'polypeptide(L)'
;MGGDLAPKATVEGAVLAARDFGIEVILVGDGEILARELADHDSANLPIRIEHAPEVVLMDDSPLESVLSKPHSSIHVGLDLVKRGDASAFVSAGNSGAVMTASMMILGNLANVDRPAIASLLPTSEGFCLLIDAGANTDVKPINLVQFAVMGSVYWRHVRNVSHPRVGILSNGEEASKGTDITRAAASMLAQMPTYVHYVGYVEGRDINRAKVDIVVTDGFNGNVALKTMEGFASFMLGSLRDVFGGNWRTRLAYFLIRKQLTAMRERLDPSEYGGAPLLGVSGVSIIAHGSSNPKAIRNAIRAAANEQLVHHVNPEILEILGKIQPDVPVKPAGKGIRGLFSKMRERLHRREREDARPRPDKEEHPSDGHHEPALNADERSPNDLKIELARYESTHSSSHADGGAAPHNGVATNDKKHVSGELKSAPDESNPDDDAPDHQKN
;
A
#
# COMPACT_ATOMS: atom_id res chain seq x y z
N MET A 1 6.27 15.70 9.21
CA MET A 1 7.35 16.60 8.76
C MET A 1 7.97 16.18 7.42
N GLY A 2 8.01 14.92 7.04
CA GLY A 2 8.76 14.45 5.84
C GLY A 2 7.98 14.35 4.53
N GLY A 3 6.72 14.74 4.45
CA GLY A 3 5.94 14.71 3.19
C GLY A 3 6.27 15.87 2.26
N ASP A 4 5.91 15.73 0.96
CA ASP A 4 6.24 16.71 -0.10
C ASP A 4 5.68 18.11 0.17
N LEU A 5 4.52 18.20 0.86
CA LEU A 5 3.83 19.45 1.21
C LEU A 5 3.87 19.76 2.71
N ALA A 6 4.68 19.02 3.49
CA ALA A 6 4.84 19.26 4.92
C ALA A 6 5.75 20.48 5.19
N PRO A 7 5.57 21.19 6.30
CA PRO A 7 4.53 21.01 7.32
C PRO A 7 3.17 21.62 6.95
N LYS A 8 3.12 22.53 5.97
CA LYS A 8 1.96 23.37 5.64
C LYS A 8 0.66 22.57 5.44
N ALA A 9 0.65 21.62 4.51
CA ALA A 9 -0.54 20.81 4.24
C ALA A 9 -0.96 19.96 5.45
N THR A 10 0.01 19.49 6.25
CA THR A 10 -0.24 18.70 7.45
C THR A 10 -0.91 19.54 8.54
N VAL A 11 -0.40 20.75 8.79
CA VAL A 11 -0.96 21.67 9.79
C VAL A 11 -2.35 22.15 9.38
N GLU A 12 -2.52 22.61 8.13
CA GLU A 12 -3.82 23.04 7.61
C GLU A 12 -4.85 21.90 7.67
N GLY A 13 -4.47 20.67 7.26
CA GLY A 13 -5.33 19.51 7.35
C GLY A 13 -5.74 19.13 8.77
N ALA A 14 -4.83 19.28 9.73
CA ALA A 14 -5.10 19.10 11.16
C ALA A 14 -6.09 20.15 11.70
N VAL A 15 -5.90 21.43 11.34
CA VAL A 15 -6.84 22.51 11.68
C VAL A 15 -8.23 22.25 11.12
N LEU A 16 -8.32 21.81 9.85
CA LEU A 16 -9.59 21.44 9.24
C LEU A 16 -10.25 20.25 9.95
N ALA A 17 -9.49 19.22 10.33
CA ALA A 17 -10.02 18.07 11.04
C ALA A 17 -10.53 18.44 12.43
N ALA A 18 -9.77 19.19 13.19
CA ALA A 18 -10.16 19.66 14.52
C ALA A 18 -11.41 20.54 14.47
N ARG A 19 -11.51 21.44 13.47
CA ARG A 19 -12.65 22.34 13.27
C ARG A 19 -13.91 21.59 12.84
N ASP A 20 -13.79 20.73 11.81
CA ASP A 20 -14.95 20.13 11.16
C ASP A 20 -15.51 18.94 11.95
N PHE A 21 -14.65 18.22 12.69
CA PHE A 21 -15.03 16.98 13.38
C PHE A 21 -14.86 17.00 14.88
N GLY A 22 -14.28 18.08 15.46
CA GLY A 22 -14.00 18.17 16.90
C GLY A 22 -12.95 17.17 17.40
N ILE A 23 -12.11 16.64 16.50
CA ILE A 23 -11.08 15.67 16.85
C ILE A 23 -9.90 16.37 17.51
N GLU A 24 -9.43 15.84 18.64
CA GLU A 24 -8.17 16.28 19.25
C GLU A 24 -7.00 15.81 18.40
N VAL A 25 -6.10 16.75 18.04
CA VAL A 25 -4.95 16.48 17.16
C VAL A 25 -3.64 16.85 17.85
N ILE A 26 -2.68 15.92 17.81
CA ILE A 26 -1.31 16.16 18.25
C ILE A 26 -0.44 16.31 16.99
N LEU A 27 0.06 17.52 16.75
CA LEU A 27 1.04 17.77 15.70
C LEU A 27 2.43 17.38 16.21
N VAL A 28 3.10 16.46 15.50
CA VAL A 28 4.42 15.95 15.91
C VAL A 28 5.49 16.39 14.92
N GLY A 29 6.51 17.12 15.42
CA GLY A 29 7.61 17.62 14.61
C GLY A 29 8.40 18.71 15.30
N ASP A 30 9.17 19.50 14.53
CA ASP A 30 9.85 20.65 15.07
C ASP A 30 8.85 21.65 15.64
N GLY A 31 8.90 21.88 16.96
CA GLY A 31 7.90 22.65 17.69
C GLY A 31 7.84 24.12 17.26
N GLU A 32 8.99 24.73 16.92
CA GLU A 32 9.03 26.14 16.49
C GLU A 32 8.43 26.29 15.09
N ILE A 33 8.74 25.36 14.17
CA ILE A 33 8.20 25.35 12.82
C ILE A 33 6.69 25.13 12.88
N LEU A 34 6.23 24.13 13.64
CA LEU A 34 4.80 23.82 13.78
C LEU A 34 4.01 24.95 14.43
N ALA A 35 4.58 25.60 15.47
CA ALA A 35 3.92 26.74 16.13
C ALA A 35 3.78 27.94 15.18
N ARG A 36 4.78 28.19 14.34
CA ARG A 36 4.74 29.26 13.33
C ARG A 36 3.67 28.99 12.27
N GLU A 37 3.64 27.78 11.70
CA GLU A 37 2.62 27.39 10.73
C GLU A 37 1.21 27.44 11.33
N LEU A 38 1.05 26.99 12.58
CA LEU A 38 -0.25 26.98 13.26
C LEU A 38 -0.76 28.40 13.53
N ALA A 39 0.14 29.37 13.76
CA ALA A 39 -0.21 30.77 13.97
C ALA A 39 -0.83 31.46 12.74
N ASP A 40 -0.59 30.92 11.54
CA ASP A 40 -1.21 31.41 10.29
C ASP A 40 -2.69 31.00 10.15
N HIS A 41 -3.21 30.18 11.09
CA HIS A 41 -4.56 29.65 11.08
C HIS A 41 -5.36 30.12 12.32
N ASP A 42 -6.69 30.26 12.17
CA ASP A 42 -7.60 30.48 13.30
C ASP A 42 -7.76 29.17 14.09
N SER A 43 -6.82 28.93 14.99
CA SER A 43 -6.68 27.68 15.75
C SER A 43 -6.76 27.85 17.27
N ALA A 44 -6.94 29.07 17.78
CA ALA A 44 -6.85 29.38 19.20
C ALA A 44 -7.80 28.58 20.11
N ASN A 45 -8.97 28.19 19.59
CA ASN A 45 -9.99 27.44 20.33
C ASN A 45 -10.13 25.99 19.85
N LEU A 46 -9.19 25.51 19.01
CA LEU A 46 -9.23 24.14 18.52
C LEU A 46 -8.42 23.20 19.42
N PRO A 47 -8.84 21.94 19.57
CA PRO A 47 -8.15 20.96 20.39
C PRO A 47 -6.88 20.44 19.67
N ILE A 48 -5.90 21.33 19.48
CA ILE A 48 -4.63 21.02 18.82
C ILE A 48 -3.49 21.29 19.80
N ARG A 49 -2.60 20.31 19.96
CA ARG A 49 -1.35 20.46 20.71
C ARG A 49 -0.15 20.05 19.88
N ILE A 50 1.02 20.53 20.25
CA ILE A 50 2.29 20.24 19.57
C ILE A 50 3.14 19.36 20.47
N GLU A 51 3.68 18.29 19.91
CA GLU A 51 4.69 17.43 20.50
C GLU A 51 6.00 17.61 19.73
N HIS A 52 7.07 17.98 20.41
CA HIS A 52 8.35 18.28 19.76
C HIS A 52 9.08 17.00 19.34
N ALA A 53 9.52 16.96 18.07
CA ALA A 53 10.35 15.92 17.49
C ALA A 53 11.36 16.56 16.53
N PRO A 54 12.66 16.63 16.92
CA PRO A 54 13.68 17.39 16.18
C PRO A 54 14.13 16.74 14.88
N GLU A 55 13.95 15.41 14.73
CA GLU A 55 14.44 14.67 13.57
C GLU A 55 13.34 14.44 12.52
N VAL A 56 13.73 14.45 11.25
CA VAL A 56 12.83 14.22 10.12
C VAL A 56 13.33 13.08 9.26
N VAL A 57 12.44 12.12 8.95
CA VAL A 57 12.66 11.11 7.92
C VAL A 57 12.20 11.70 6.60
N LEU A 58 13.09 11.78 5.62
CA LEU A 58 12.81 12.31 4.28
C LEU A 58 12.20 11.22 3.38
N MET A 59 11.61 11.64 2.24
CA MET A 59 10.94 10.72 1.32
C MET A 59 11.90 9.76 0.61
N ASP A 60 13.14 10.17 0.39
CA ASP A 60 14.22 9.43 -0.24
C ASP A 60 15.13 8.66 0.73
N ASP A 61 14.90 8.83 2.04
CA ASP A 61 15.63 8.07 3.05
C ASP A 61 15.34 6.55 2.93
N SER A 62 16.37 5.73 3.16
CA SER A 62 16.19 4.28 3.33
C SER A 62 15.27 4.00 4.53
N PRO A 63 14.13 3.30 4.35
CA PRO A 63 13.14 3.11 5.40
C PRO A 63 13.70 2.52 6.69
N LEU A 64 14.46 1.43 6.57
CA LEU A 64 14.98 0.73 7.73
C LEU A 64 16.10 1.52 8.42
N GLU A 65 17.00 2.08 7.65
CA GLU A 65 18.15 2.82 8.16
C GLU A 65 17.70 4.11 8.87
N SER A 66 16.77 4.87 8.27
CA SER A 66 16.25 6.09 8.86
C SER A 66 15.47 5.84 10.16
N VAL A 67 14.70 4.74 10.22
CA VAL A 67 14.01 4.36 11.46
C VAL A 67 14.99 3.99 12.56
N LEU A 68 16.13 3.36 12.25
CA LEU A 68 17.13 2.98 13.24
C LEU A 68 18.02 4.16 13.69
N SER A 69 18.35 5.07 12.77
CA SER A 69 19.28 6.20 13.04
C SER A 69 18.59 7.44 13.58
N LYS A 70 17.26 7.62 13.34
CA LYS A 70 16.49 8.81 13.76
C LYS A 70 15.41 8.48 14.81
N PRO A 71 15.79 8.10 16.05
CA PRO A 71 14.83 7.70 17.10
C PRO A 71 13.98 8.84 17.64
N HIS A 72 14.35 10.09 17.37
CA HIS A 72 13.59 11.29 17.75
C HIS A 72 12.84 11.91 16.57
N SER A 73 12.64 11.12 15.50
CA SER A 73 11.86 11.58 14.35
C SER A 73 10.37 11.68 14.68
N SER A 74 9.66 12.54 13.95
CA SER A 74 8.21 12.71 14.09
C SER A 74 7.42 11.38 13.92
N ILE A 75 7.94 10.45 13.12
CA ILE A 75 7.35 9.10 12.98
C ILE A 75 7.51 8.30 14.28
N HIS A 76 8.71 8.29 14.86
CA HIS A 76 8.96 7.57 16.11
C HIS A 76 8.15 8.12 17.27
N VAL A 77 8.24 9.45 17.49
CA VAL A 77 7.54 10.12 18.58
C VAL A 77 6.03 9.92 18.45
N GLY A 78 5.47 10.09 17.24
CA GLY A 78 4.04 9.91 17.01
C GLY A 78 3.56 8.47 17.28
N LEU A 79 4.30 7.45 16.85
CA LEU A 79 3.97 6.06 17.12
C LEU A 79 4.16 5.68 18.60
N ASP A 80 5.11 6.30 19.29
CA ASP A 80 5.31 6.12 20.74
C ASP A 80 4.13 6.69 21.55
N LEU A 81 3.55 7.83 21.12
CA LEU A 81 2.31 8.35 21.72
C LEU A 81 1.17 7.33 21.60
N VAL A 82 0.99 6.70 20.45
CA VAL A 82 -0.02 5.63 20.29
C VAL A 82 0.28 4.43 21.18
N LYS A 83 1.53 4.00 21.25
CA LYS A 83 1.94 2.85 22.08
C LYS A 83 1.71 3.07 23.56
N ARG A 84 1.90 4.29 24.07
CA ARG A 84 1.66 4.67 25.47
C ARG A 84 0.18 4.90 25.77
N GLY A 85 -0.68 5.01 24.75
CA GLY A 85 -2.09 5.35 24.89
C GLY A 85 -2.35 6.85 25.02
N ASP A 86 -1.36 7.70 24.77
CA ASP A 86 -1.48 9.17 24.77
C ASP A 86 -2.18 9.67 23.49
N ALA A 87 -2.23 8.83 22.45
CA ALA A 87 -3.00 9.03 21.24
C ALA A 87 -3.67 7.71 20.81
N SER A 88 -4.85 7.78 20.19
CA SER A 88 -5.61 6.61 19.70
C SER A 88 -5.10 6.11 18.35
N ALA A 89 -4.54 6.99 17.53
CA ALA A 89 -4.10 6.66 16.18
C ALA A 89 -2.95 7.56 15.72
N PHE A 90 -2.19 7.05 14.75
CA PHE A 90 -1.11 7.78 14.08
C PHE A 90 -1.45 8.00 12.60
N VAL A 91 -1.22 9.21 12.10
CA VAL A 91 -1.39 9.57 10.68
C VAL A 91 -0.11 10.19 10.16
N SER A 92 0.37 9.72 9.03
CA SER A 92 1.58 10.26 8.39
C SER A 92 1.45 10.31 6.87
N ALA A 93 1.87 11.43 6.29
CA ALA A 93 2.08 11.61 4.84
C ALA A 93 3.57 11.60 4.48
N GLY A 94 4.44 11.05 5.34
CA GLY A 94 5.86 10.88 5.09
C GLY A 94 6.18 9.60 4.32
N ASN A 95 7.45 9.18 4.39
CA ASN A 95 7.95 7.96 3.76
C ASN A 95 7.16 6.72 4.23
N SER A 96 6.36 6.13 3.34
CA SER A 96 5.47 5.00 3.65
C SER A 96 6.21 3.78 4.17
N GLY A 97 7.40 3.48 3.62
CA GLY A 97 8.23 2.38 4.08
C GLY A 97 8.76 2.60 5.50
N ALA A 98 9.13 3.85 5.83
CA ALA A 98 9.57 4.20 7.18
C ALA A 98 8.41 4.14 8.18
N VAL A 99 7.21 4.61 7.82
CA VAL A 99 6.00 4.50 8.66
C VAL A 99 5.68 3.03 8.94
N MET A 100 5.68 2.18 7.91
CA MET A 100 5.45 0.75 8.07
C MET A 100 6.49 0.10 8.98
N THR A 101 7.78 0.33 8.70
CA THR A 101 8.89 -0.23 9.49
C THR A 101 8.83 0.23 10.94
N ALA A 102 8.61 1.51 11.19
CA ALA A 102 8.47 2.06 12.54
C ALA A 102 7.23 1.52 13.26
N SER A 103 6.08 1.39 12.56
CA SER A 103 4.88 0.79 13.14
C SER A 103 5.11 -0.65 13.60
N MET A 104 5.78 -1.46 12.78
CA MET A 104 6.15 -2.83 13.15
C MET A 104 7.13 -2.88 14.34
N MET A 105 8.06 -1.95 14.42
CA MET A 105 9.06 -1.91 15.51
C MET A 105 8.48 -1.40 16.82
N ILE A 106 7.70 -0.35 16.77
CA ILE A 106 7.22 0.39 17.94
C ILE A 106 5.91 -0.22 18.45
N LEU A 107 4.88 -0.33 17.60
CA LEU A 107 3.60 -0.93 17.99
C LEU A 107 3.71 -2.45 18.06
N GLY A 108 4.42 -3.06 17.12
CA GLY A 108 4.50 -4.51 16.93
C GLY A 108 3.34 -5.03 16.08
N ASN A 109 3.48 -6.27 15.60
CA ASN A 109 2.39 -6.96 14.91
C ASN A 109 1.36 -7.47 15.91
N LEU A 110 0.11 -7.60 15.49
CA LEU A 110 -0.89 -8.38 16.20
C LEU A 110 -0.42 -9.84 16.35
N ALA A 111 -0.82 -10.50 17.43
CA ALA A 111 -0.54 -11.91 17.59
C ALA A 111 -1.12 -12.71 16.42
N ASN A 112 -0.38 -13.72 15.95
CA ASN A 112 -0.72 -14.54 14.79
C ASN A 112 -0.76 -13.79 13.44
N VAL A 113 -0.39 -12.52 13.36
CA VAL A 113 -0.14 -11.80 12.11
C VAL A 113 1.34 -11.87 11.77
N ASP A 114 1.67 -12.56 10.69
CA ASP A 114 3.05 -12.68 10.21
C ASP A 114 3.53 -11.35 9.60
N ARG A 115 2.66 -10.74 8.78
CA ARG A 115 2.95 -9.48 8.10
C ARG A 115 1.74 -8.53 8.14
N PRO A 116 1.91 -7.26 8.54
CA PRO A 116 0.90 -6.24 8.38
C PRO A 116 0.76 -5.89 6.90
N ALA A 117 -0.40 -5.36 6.49
CA ALA A 117 -0.68 -5.02 5.11
C ALA A 117 -1.32 -3.63 4.98
N ILE A 118 -0.97 -2.91 3.92
CA ILE A 118 -1.59 -1.63 3.58
C ILE A 118 -2.92 -1.91 2.86
N ALA A 119 -4.01 -1.36 3.39
CA ALA A 119 -5.33 -1.50 2.83
C ALA A 119 -5.79 -0.18 2.17
N SER A 120 -5.90 -0.16 0.85
CA SER A 120 -6.25 1.04 0.08
C SER A 120 -7.65 0.94 -0.50
N LEU A 121 -8.44 2.02 -0.40
CA LEU A 121 -9.75 2.13 -1.01
C LEU A 121 -9.63 2.54 -2.47
N LEU A 122 -10.26 1.78 -3.36
CA LEU A 122 -10.32 2.05 -4.79
C LEU A 122 -11.76 2.32 -5.23
N PRO A 123 -12.02 3.34 -6.07
CA PRO A 123 -13.36 3.63 -6.56
C PRO A 123 -13.84 2.54 -7.53
N THR A 124 -15.12 2.17 -7.41
CA THR A 124 -15.81 1.23 -8.31
C THR A 124 -17.04 1.85 -8.94
N SER A 125 -17.73 1.13 -9.82
CA SER A 125 -19.00 1.56 -10.39
C SER A 125 -20.06 1.84 -9.32
N GLU A 126 -20.05 1.13 -8.20
CA GLU A 126 -21.10 1.16 -7.16
C GLU A 126 -20.58 1.57 -5.78
N GLY A 127 -19.45 2.24 -5.68
CA GLY A 127 -18.86 2.64 -4.39
C GLY A 127 -17.36 2.40 -4.34
N PHE A 128 -16.91 1.49 -3.47
CA PHE A 128 -15.49 1.22 -3.25
C PHE A 128 -15.20 -0.27 -3.18
N CYS A 129 -13.95 -0.61 -3.51
CA CYS A 129 -13.32 -1.90 -3.27
C CYS A 129 -12.08 -1.68 -2.40
N LEU A 130 -11.79 -2.59 -1.48
CA LEU A 130 -10.57 -2.60 -0.69
C LEU A 130 -9.51 -3.42 -1.41
N LEU A 131 -8.39 -2.81 -1.73
CA LEU A 131 -7.19 -3.49 -2.21
C LEU A 131 -6.25 -3.75 -1.03
N ILE A 132 -5.90 -4.99 -0.78
CA ILE A 132 -4.99 -5.42 0.28
C ILE A 132 -4.11 -6.59 -0.21
N ASP A 133 -2.80 -6.51 -0.23
CA ASP A 133 -1.85 -5.49 0.20
C ASP A 133 -1.56 -4.48 -0.92
N ALA A 134 -1.57 -3.20 -0.61
CA ALA A 134 -1.34 -2.12 -1.57
C ALA A 134 0.14 -1.63 -1.64
N GLY A 135 1.09 -2.40 -1.05
CA GLY A 135 2.50 -2.05 -1.19
C GLY A 135 3.41 -2.30 0.02
N ALA A 136 2.96 -3.01 1.05
CA ALA A 136 3.77 -3.30 2.23
C ALA A 136 4.72 -4.50 2.03
N ASN A 137 4.27 -5.56 1.33
CA ASN A 137 4.98 -6.83 1.25
C ASN A 137 5.09 -7.29 -0.21
N THR A 138 6.27 -7.15 -0.79
CA THR A 138 6.53 -7.59 -2.17
C THR A 138 6.67 -9.10 -2.29
N ASP A 139 7.12 -9.76 -1.22
CA ASP A 139 7.31 -11.20 -1.16
C ASP A 139 6.45 -11.79 -0.04
N VAL A 140 5.51 -12.68 -0.41
CA VAL A 140 4.50 -13.24 0.48
C VAL A 140 4.43 -14.75 0.39
N LYS A 141 3.96 -15.38 1.48
CA LYS A 141 3.57 -16.79 1.53
C LYS A 141 2.05 -16.92 1.35
N PRO A 142 1.53 -18.10 0.97
CA PRO A 142 0.09 -18.33 0.87
C PRO A 142 -0.69 -17.92 2.13
N ILE A 143 -0.13 -18.20 3.32
CA ILE A 143 -0.75 -17.82 4.60
C ILE A 143 -0.88 -16.32 4.78
N ASN A 144 0.03 -15.51 4.21
CA ASN A 144 -0.08 -14.05 4.30
C ASN A 144 -1.29 -13.55 3.52
N LEU A 145 -1.56 -14.10 2.33
CA LEU A 145 -2.77 -13.75 1.56
C LEU A 145 -4.06 -14.14 2.33
N VAL A 146 -4.05 -15.27 3.03
CA VAL A 146 -5.15 -15.68 3.91
C VAL A 146 -5.33 -14.68 5.06
N GLN A 147 -4.24 -14.27 5.71
CA GLN A 147 -4.29 -13.26 6.76
C GLN A 147 -4.80 -11.91 6.23
N PHE A 148 -4.38 -11.50 5.03
CA PHE A 148 -4.86 -10.28 4.37
C PHE A 148 -6.37 -10.37 4.09
N ALA A 149 -6.86 -11.52 3.62
CA ALA A 149 -8.29 -11.75 3.43
C ALA A 149 -9.09 -11.60 4.73
N VAL A 150 -8.62 -12.16 5.82
CA VAL A 150 -9.25 -12.03 7.16
C VAL A 150 -9.21 -10.57 7.61
N MET A 151 -8.05 -9.93 7.58
CA MET A 151 -7.89 -8.53 8.00
C MET A 151 -8.78 -7.58 7.19
N GLY A 152 -8.80 -7.75 5.87
CA GLY A 152 -9.66 -6.97 4.98
C GLY A 152 -11.14 -7.19 5.26
N SER A 153 -11.56 -8.45 5.50
CA SER A 153 -12.96 -8.79 5.80
C SER A 153 -13.42 -8.16 7.12
N VAL A 154 -12.60 -8.23 8.17
CA VAL A 154 -12.91 -7.62 9.46
C VAL A 154 -13.00 -6.09 9.32
N TYR A 155 -12.00 -5.48 8.69
CA TYR A 155 -11.99 -4.04 8.42
C TYR A 155 -13.26 -3.61 7.69
N TRP A 156 -13.64 -4.31 6.61
CA TRP A 156 -14.80 -3.95 5.79
C TRP A 156 -16.11 -4.09 6.56
N ARG A 157 -16.25 -5.13 7.38
CA ARG A 157 -17.43 -5.31 8.25
C ARG A 157 -17.64 -4.12 9.19
N HIS A 158 -16.60 -3.71 9.89
CA HIS A 158 -16.72 -2.64 10.89
C HIS A 158 -16.78 -1.24 10.27
N VAL A 159 -15.92 -0.96 9.29
CA VAL A 159 -15.80 0.40 8.74
C VAL A 159 -16.86 0.70 7.68
N ARG A 160 -17.30 -0.32 6.93
CA ARG A 160 -18.30 -0.18 5.85
C ARG A 160 -19.66 -0.77 6.19
N ASN A 161 -19.79 -1.42 7.35
CA ASN A 161 -21.03 -2.06 7.83
C ASN A 161 -21.60 -3.10 6.84
N VAL A 162 -20.72 -3.91 6.22
CA VAL A 162 -21.08 -5.00 5.31
C VAL A 162 -20.81 -6.33 6.00
N SER A 163 -21.85 -7.06 6.38
CA SER A 163 -21.74 -8.27 7.21
C SER A 163 -20.94 -9.42 6.56
N HIS A 164 -21.07 -9.59 5.24
CA HIS A 164 -20.44 -10.67 4.48
C HIS A 164 -19.73 -10.12 3.23
N PRO A 165 -18.59 -9.40 3.38
CA PRO A 165 -17.91 -8.82 2.24
C PRO A 165 -17.35 -9.90 1.33
N ARG A 166 -17.54 -9.76 0.02
CA ARG A 166 -17.05 -10.66 -1.01
C ARG A 166 -15.54 -10.46 -1.19
N VAL A 167 -14.77 -11.53 -1.02
CA VAL A 167 -13.31 -11.50 -1.13
C VAL A 167 -12.85 -12.25 -2.37
N GLY A 168 -12.08 -11.59 -3.22
CA GLY A 168 -11.41 -12.20 -4.38
C GLY A 168 -9.90 -12.12 -4.28
N ILE A 169 -9.18 -13.11 -4.80
CA ILE A 169 -7.73 -13.03 -4.98
C ILE A 169 -7.44 -12.52 -6.39
N LEU A 170 -6.56 -11.50 -6.48
CA LEU A 170 -6.12 -10.95 -7.77
C LEU A 170 -5.35 -12.00 -8.56
N SER A 171 -5.76 -12.22 -9.81
CA SER A 171 -5.17 -13.22 -10.70
C SER A 171 -5.18 -12.76 -12.16
N ASN A 172 -4.52 -13.52 -13.02
CA ASN A 172 -4.47 -13.32 -14.46
C ASN A 172 -5.62 -14.00 -15.22
N GLY A 173 -6.61 -14.57 -14.52
CA GLY A 173 -7.80 -15.22 -15.04
C GLY A 173 -8.66 -15.74 -13.90
N GLU A 174 -9.95 -16.01 -14.17
CA GLU A 174 -10.93 -16.44 -13.16
C GLU A 174 -10.95 -17.94 -12.92
N GLU A 175 -10.38 -18.73 -13.83
CA GLU A 175 -10.39 -20.19 -13.74
C GLU A 175 -9.47 -20.69 -12.60
N ALA A 176 -9.86 -21.77 -11.95
CA ALA A 176 -9.12 -22.35 -10.82
C ALA A 176 -7.66 -22.74 -11.14
N SER A 177 -7.35 -22.95 -12.43
CA SER A 177 -6.00 -23.26 -12.91
C SER A 177 -5.08 -22.04 -13.05
N LYS A 178 -5.63 -20.82 -12.98
CA LYS A 178 -4.87 -19.57 -13.11
C LYS A 178 -4.15 -19.18 -11.82
N GLY A 179 -3.42 -18.09 -11.90
CA GLY A 179 -2.64 -17.58 -10.77
C GLY A 179 -1.29 -18.26 -10.61
N THR A 180 -0.56 -17.85 -9.60
CA THR A 180 0.73 -18.39 -9.17
C THR A 180 0.51 -19.57 -8.20
N ASP A 181 1.58 -20.30 -7.88
CA ASP A 181 1.51 -21.35 -6.84
C ASP A 181 1.05 -20.79 -5.49
N ILE A 182 1.48 -19.58 -5.17
CA ILE A 182 1.13 -18.87 -3.92
C ILE A 182 -0.38 -18.56 -3.92
N THR A 183 -0.92 -17.99 -5.00
CA THR A 183 -2.34 -17.64 -5.06
C THR A 183 -3.23 -18.88 -5.10
N ARG A 184 -2.82 -19.96 -5.78
CA ARG A 184 -3.55 -21.24 -5.79
C ARG A 184 -3.60 -21.89 -4.41
N ALA A 185 -2.48 -21.90 -3.69
CA ALA A 185 -2.43 -22.42 -2.32
C ALA A 185 -3.31 -21.60 -1.38
N ALA A 186 -3.23 -20.26 -1.47
CA ALA A 186 -4.07 -19.35 -0.65
C ALA A 186 -5.58 -19.54 -0.97
N ALA A 187 -5.95 -19.66 -2.25
CA ALA A 187 -7.32 -19.93 -2.68
C ALA A 187 -7.86 -21.25 -2.09
N SER A 188 -7.05 -22.32 -2.13
CA SER A 188 -7.40 -23.60 -1.52
C SER A 188 -7.63 -23.51 -0.01
N MET A 189 -6.81 -22.71 0.70
CA MET A 189 -6.98 -22.49 2.14
C MET A 189 -8.25 -21.67 2.43
N LEU A 190 -8.50 -20.60 1.69
CA LEU A 190 -9.69 -19.75 1.87
C LEU A 190 -10.99 -20.49 1.60
N ALA A 191 -11.02 -21.37 0.60
CA ALA A 191 -12.17 -22.20 0.30
C ALA A 191 -12.59 -23.14 1.46
N GLN A 192 -11.66 -23.46 2.38
CA GLN A 192 -11.91 -24.27 3.56
C GLN A 192 -12.36 -23.45 4.78
N MET A 193 -12.49 -22.13 4.64
CA MET A 193 -12.76 -21.21 5.74
C MET A 193 -14.01 -20.32 5.52
N PRO A 194 -15.13 -20.87 5.01
CA PRO A 194 -16.29 -20.06 4.61
C PRO A 194 -16.95 -19.31 5.79
N THR A 195 -16.74 -19.77 7.02
CA THR A 195 -17.27 -19.12 8.22
C THR A 195 -16.60 -17.78 8.52
N TYR A 196 -15.35 -17.60 8.13
CA TYR A 196 -14.55 -16.41 8.44
C TYR A 196 -14.40 -15.45 7.27
N VAL A 197 -14.32 -15.99 6.05
CA VAL A 197 -14.11 -15.23 4.83
C VAL A 197 -15.08 -15.70 3.74
N HIS A 198 -15.88 -14.79 3.21
CA HIS A 198 -16.72 -15.06 2.03
C HIS A 198 -15.89 -14.97 0.76
N TYR A 199 -15.07 -16.01 0.54
CA TYR A 199 -14.21 -16.13 -0.64
C TYR A 199 -15.03 -16.49 -1.87
N VAL A 200 -14.94 -15.67 -2.94
CA VAL A 200 -15.73 -15.83 -4.18
C VAL A 200 -14.89 -16.24 -5.40
N GLY A 201 -13.61 -16.53 -5.21
CA GLY A 201 -12.72 -16.98 -6.29
C GLY A 201 -11.71 -15.93 -6.72
N TYR A 202 -11.17 -16.11 -7.93
CA TYR A 202 -10.23 -15.18 -8.54
C TYR A 202 -10.95 -13.98 -9.16
N VAL A 203 -10.25 -12.84 -9.18
CA VAL A 203 -10.66 -11.62 -9.87
C VAL A 203 -9.51 -11.10 -10.72
N GLU A 204 -9.84 -10.53 -11.86
CA GLU A 204 -8.86 -9.87 -12.73
C GLU A 204 -8.76 -8.38 -12.42
N GLY A 205 -7.68 -7.73 -12.88
CA GLY A 205 -7.49 -6.29 -12.70
C GLY A 205 -8.66 -5.44 -13.20
N ARG A 206 -9.33 -5.86 -14.28
CA ARG A 206 -10.53 -5.18 -14.80
C ARG A 206 -11.75 -5.24 -13.89
N ASP A 207 -11.80 -6.19 -12.96
CA ASP A 207 -12.94 -6.40 -12.06
C ASP A 207 -12.88 -5.50 -10.82
N ILE A 208 -11.70 -4.97 -10.50
CA ILE A 208 -11.49 -4.05 -9.36
C ILE A 208 -12.50 -2.91 -9.38
N ASN A 209 -12.69 -2.27 -10.56
CA ASN A 209 -13.59 -1.12 -10.70
C ASN A 209 -15.06 -1.49 -10.98
N ARG A 210 -15.39 -2.78 -11.16
CA ARG A 210 -16.72 -3.26 -11.54
C ARG A 210 -17.62 -3.62 -10.37
N ALA A 211 -17.17 -3.42 -9.13
CA ALA A 211 -17.88 -3.84 -7.93
C ALA A 211 -18.22 -5.34 -7.87
N LYS A 212 -17.44 -6.19 -8.58
CA LYS A 212 -17.61 -7.63 -8.55
C LYS A 212 -17.34 -8.22 -7.17
N VAL A 213 -16.36 -7.64 -6.47
CA VAL A 213 -15.98 -7.97 -5.10
C VAL A 213 -15.83 -6.70 -4.26
N ASP A 214 -15.90 -6.87 -2.94
CA ASP A 214 -15.73 -5.79 -1.98
C ASP A 214 -14.27 -5.66 -1.54
N ILE A 215 -13.51 -6.77 -1.63
CA ILE A 215 -12.11 -6.85 -1.22
C ILE A 215 -11.32 -7.63 -2.27
N VAL A 216 -10.22 -7.06 -2.73
CA VAL A 216 -9.23 -7.70 -3.59
C VAL A 216 -7.96 -7.94 -2.80
N VAL A 217 -7.57 -9.21 -2.68
CA VAL A 217 -6.37 -9.65 -1.97
C VAL A 217 -5.25 -9.92 -2.98
N THR A 218 -4.06 -9.40 -2.69
CA THR A 218 -2.87 -9.57 -3.51
C THR A 218 -1.60 -9.40 -2.66
N ASP A 219 -0.43 -9.68 -3.22
CA ASP A 219 0.84 -9.23 -2.65
C ASP A 219 1.04 -7.73 -2.88
N GLY A 220 1.97 -7.13 -2.12
CA GLY A 220 2.20 -5.69 -2.17
C GLY A 220 2.85 -5.22 -3.48
N PHE A 221 3.55 -6.08 -4.23
CA PHE A 221 4.09 -5.68 -5.53
C PHE A 221 2.98 -5.49 -6.55
N ASN A 222 2.16 -6.53 -6.77
CA ASN A 222 1.04 -6.46 -7.70
C ASN A 222 -0.01 -5.42 -7.26
N GLY A 223 -0.26 -5.32 -5.96
CA GLY A 223 -1.18 -4.33 -5.40
C GLY A 223 -0.72 -2.90 -5.63
N ASN A 224 0.56 -2.60 -5.39
CA ASN A 224 1.10 -1.26 -5.65
C ASN A 224 1.11 -0.92 -7.15
N VAL A 225 1.44 -1.89 -8.02
CA VAL A 225 1.36 -1.69 -9.47
C VAL A 225 -0.08 -1.39 -9.90
N ALA A 226 -1.06 -2.15 -9.42
CA ALA A 226 -2.48 -1.92 -9.72
C ALA A 226 -2.94 -0.53 -9.22
N LEU A 227 -2.63 -0.19 -7.97
CA LEU A 227 -2.94 1.12 -7.37
C LEU A 227 -2.35 2.27 -8.20
N LYS A 228 -1.04 2.24 -8.48
CA LYS A 228 -0.34 3.30 -9.22
C LYS A 228 -0.80 3.41 -10.68
N THR A 229 -1.15 2.29 -11.31
CA THR A 229 -1.73 2.29 -12.65
C THR A 229 -3.10 2.99 -12.67
N MET A 230 -3.95 2.70 -11.67
CA MET A 230 -5.27 3.33 -11.53
C MET A 230 -5.16 4.83 -11.21
N GLU A 231 -4.27 5.24 -10.30
CA GLU A 231 -3.99 6.65 -10.01
C GLU A 231 -3.49 7.41 -11.25
N GLY A 232 -2.56 6.81 -11.99
CA GLY A 232 -2.04 7.37 -13.24
C GLY A 232 -3.11 7.49 -14.32
N PHE A 233 -3.95 6.46 -14.48
CA PHE A 233 -5.05 6.49 -15.45
C PHE A 233 -6.12 7.51 -15.09
N ALA A 234 -6.49 7.62 -13.81
CA ALA A 234 -7.43 8.64 -13.33
C ALA A 234 -6.91 10.06 -13.63
N SER A 235 -5.63 10.32 -13.33
CA SER A 235 -4.97 11.60 -13.62
C SER A 235 -4.94 11.91 -15.12
N PHE A 236 -4.61 10.92 -15.95
CA PHE A 236 -4.63 11.05 -17.42
C PHE A 236 -6.04 11.37 -17.93
N MET A 237 -7.06 10.66 -17.46
CA MET A 237 -8.46 10.90 -17.86
C MET A 237 -8.93 12.31 -17.48
N LEU A 238 -8.66 12.75 -16.25
CA LEU A 238 -9.03 14.09 -15.79
C LEU A 238 -8.29 15.18 -16.56
N GLY A 239 -7.02 14.97 -16.92
CA GLY A 239 -6.24 15.84 -17.79
C GLY A 239 -6.86 15.95 -19.19
N SER A 240 -7.14 14.81 -19.81
CA SER A 240 -7.76 14.76 -21.16
C SER A 240 -9.12 15.45 -21.20
N LEU A 241 -9.95 15.26 -20.18
CA LEU A 241 -11.23 15.97 -20.05
C LEU A 241 -11.04 17.48 -19.94
N ARG A 242 -10.06 17.94 -19.15
CA ARG A 242 -9.73 19.37 -19.05
C ARG A 242 -9.35 19.97 -20.40
N ASP A 243 -8.54 19.25 -21.19
CA ASP A 243 -8.09 19.71 -22.51
C ASP A 243 -9.27 19.79 -23.49
N VAL A 244 -10.15 18.80 -23.53
CA VAL A 244 -11.37 18.79 -24.34
C VAL A 244 -12.26 20.00 -24.02
N PHE A 245 -12.52 20.25 -22.75
CA PHE A 245 -13.38 21.35 -22.32
C PHE A 245 -12.71 22.72 -22.39
N GLY A 246 -11.38 22.79 -22.36
CA GLY A 246 -10.59 24.01 -22.48
C GLY A 246 -10.45 24.53 -23.92
N GLY A 247 -10.70 23.68 -24.93
CA GLY A 247 -10.31 23.90 -26.33
C GLY A 247 -10.98 25.09 -27.03
N ASN A 248 -12.29 25.33 -26.84
CA ASN A 248 -13.01 26.42 -27.49
C ASN A 248 -14.24 26.91 -26.70
N TRP A 249 -14.88 28.00 -27.14
CA TRP A 249 -16.00 28.57 -26.42
C TRP A 249 -17.22 27.63 -26.29
N ARG A 250 -17.45 26.77 -27.30
CA ARG A 250 -18.58 25.79 -27.26
C ARG A 250 -18.35 24.72 -26.19
N THR A 251 -17.13 24.17 -26.10
CA THR A 251 -16.77 23.18 -25.10
C THR A 251 -16.76 23.79 -23.69
N ARG A 252 -16.37 25.07 -23.54
CA ARG A 252 -16.48 25.80 -22.25
C ARG A 252 -17.93 25.99 -21.83
N LEU A 253 -18.83 26.31 -22.76
CA LEU A 253 -20.28 26.38 -22.48
C LEU A 253 -20.83 25.00 -22.07
N ALA A 254 -20.44 23.94 -22.78
CA ALA A 254 -20.83 22.57 -22.42
C ALA A 254 -20.32 22.22 -21.01
N TYR A 255 -19.06 22.54 -20.66
CA TYR A 255 -18.54 22.37 -19.32
C TYR A 255 -19.41 23.05 -18.25
N PHE A 256 -19.81 24.31 -18.49
CA PHE A 256 -20.65 25.06 -17.56
C PHE A 256 -21.99 24.36 -17.29
N LEU A 257 -22.61 23.78 -18.32
CA LEU A 257 -23.89 23.07 -18.22
C LEU A 257 -23.79 21.75 -17.42
N ILE A 258 -22.66 21.03 -17.55
CA ILE A 258 -22.46 19.71 -16.91
C ILE A 258 -21.48 19.75 -15.74
N ARG A 259 -21.09 20.94 -15.26
CA ARG A 259 -20.02 21.09 -14.26
C ARG A 259 -20.31 20.31 -12.96
N LYS A 260 -21.59 20.20 -12.53
CA LYS A 260 -21.95 19.43 -11.32
C LYS A 260 -21.63 17.96 -11.48
N GLN A 261 -21.92 17.37 -12.63
CA GLN A 261 -21.66 15.97 -12.94
C GLN A 261 -20.14 15.70 -13.03
N LEU A 262 -19.41 16.63 -13.64
CA LEU A 262 -17.95 16.53 -13.72
C LEU A 262 -17.26 16.70 -12.35
N THR A 263 -17.79 17.59 -11.50
CA THR A 263 -17.30 17.73 -10.13
C THR A 263 -17.55 16.45 -9.32
N ALA A 264 -18.74 15.88 -9.38
CA ALA A 264 -19.06 14.62 -8.71
C ALA A 264 -18.20 13.45 -9.22
N MET A 265 -17.95 13.39 -10.54
CA MET A 265 -17.00 12.42 -11.12
C MET A 265 -15.59 12.63 -10.60
N ARG A 266 -15.11 13.86 -10.55
CA ARG A 266 -13.78 14.20 -10.04
C ARG A 266 -13.63 13.81 -8.56
N GLU A 267 -14.59 14.18 -7.72
CA GLU A 267 -14.60 13.80 -6.29
C GLU A 267 -14.56 12.29 -6.11
N ARG A 268 -15.28 11.53 -6.95
CA ARG A 268 -15.26 10.08 -6.92
C ARG A 268 -13.91 9.47 -7.31
N LEU A 269 -13.13 10.14 -8.16
CA LEU A 269 -11.82 9.70 -8.63
C LEU A 269 -10.67 10.29 -7.80
N ASP A 270 -10.95 11.24 -6.90
CA ASP A 270 -9.95 11.96 -6.11
C ASP A 270 -9.53 11.11 -4.89
N PRO A 271 -8.29 10.60 -4.83
CA PRO A 271 -7.82 9.83 -3.68
C PRO A 271 -7.88 10.60 -2.35
N SER A 272 -7.86 11.95 -2.39
CA SER A 272 -7.93 12.79 -1.20
C SER A 272 -9.25 12.68 -0.42
N GLU A 273 -10.31 12.14 -1.05
CA GLU A 273 -11.60 11.91 -0.40
C GLU A 273 -11.59 10.71 0.57
N TYR A 274 -10.66 9.76 0.40
CA TYR A 274 -10.75 8.44 1.04
C TYR A 274 -9.98 8.30 2.35
N GLY A 275 -9.17 9.30 2.71
CA GLY A 275 -8.63 9.39 4.05
C GLY A 275 -7.37 8.56 4.35
N GLY A 276 -6.55 8.26 3.33
CA GLY A 276 -5.33 7.46 3.50
C GLY A 276 -5.61 5.95 3.64
N ALA A 277 -4.55 5.16 3.74
CA ALA A 277 -4.58 3.71 3.80
C ALA A 277 -4.19 3.21 5.20
N PRO A 278 -5.07 2.50 5.93
CA PRO A 278 -4.71 1.88 7.20
C PRO A 278 -3.68 0.77 6.99
N LEU A 279 -2.73 0.68 7.90
CA LEU A 279 -1.82 -0.45 8.06
C LEU A 279 -2.46 -1.45 8.99
N LEU A 280 -3.12 -2.47 8.43
CA LEU A 280 -3.79 -3.51 9.20
C LEU A 280 -2.80 -4.55 9.69
N GLY A 281 -3.05 -5.11 10.88
CA GLY A 281 -2.22 -6.16 11.46
C GLY A 281 -1.11 -5.67 12.39
N VAL A 282 -1.07 -4.38 12.73
CA VAL A 282 -0.22 -3.82 13.80
C VAL A 282 -1.03 -3.58 15.08
N SER A 283 -0.35 -3.59 16.25
CA SER A 283 -0.99 -3.40 17.56
C SER A 283 -1.29 -1.93 17.86
N GLY A 284 -2.11 -1.30 17.01
CA GLY A 284 -2.52 0.10 17.06
C GLY A 284 -3.10 0.54 15.74
N VAL A 285 -3.50 1.80 15.63
CA VAL A 285 -4.01 2.38 14.39
C VAL A 285 -2.92 3.25 13.75
N SER A 286 -2.50 2.89 12.56
CA SER A 286 -1.56 3.67 11.74
C SER A 286 -2.14 3.87 10.35
N ILE A 287 -2.32 5.13 9.95
CA ILE A 287 -2.82 5.52 8.63
C ILE A 287 -1.68 6.14 7.82
N ILE A 288 -1.48 5.59 6.64
CA ILE A 288 -0.49 6.05 5.68
C ILE A 288 -1.21 6.89 4.62
N ALA A 289 -0.90 8.17 4.56
CA ALA A 289 -1.33 9.10 3.52
C ALA A 289 -0.24 9.24 2.45
N HIS A 290 -0.59 9.68 1.26
CA HIS A 290 0.37 9.89 0.17
C HIS A 290 1.29 11.08 0.48
N GLY A 291 2.57 11.02 0.06
CA GLY A 291 3.54 12.10 0.29
C GLY A 291 3.07 13.47 -0.24
N SER A 292 2.36 13.49 -1.37
CA SER A 292 1.77 14.68 -1.97
C SER A 292 0.36 15.05 -1.44
N SER A 293 -0.04 14.49 -0.29
CA SER A 293 -1.37 14.75 0.30
C SER A 293 -1.59 16.24 0.56
N ASN A 294 -2.66 16.77 -0.01
CA ASN A 294 -3.14 18.14 0.25
C ASN A 294 -3.87 18.22 1.61
N PRO A 295 -4.22 19.42 2.10
CA PRO A 295 -4.90 19.58 3.39
C PRO A 295 -6.20 18.78 3.53
N LYS A 296 -6.97 18.64 2.46
CA LYS A 296 -8.20 17.84 2.41
C LYS A 296 -7.91 16.36 2.64
N ALA A 297 -6.86 15.82 2.00
CA ALA A 297 -6.43 14.44 2.18
C ALA A 297 -6.01 14.17 3.63
N ILE A 298 -5.22 15.06 4.22
CA ILE A 298 -4.80 14.97 5.63
C ILE A 298 -6.01 15.04 6.58
N ARG A 299 -6.93 16.00 6.38
CA ARG A 299 -8.18 16.11 7.13
C ARG A 299 -8.98 14.80 7.11
N ASN A 300 -9.14 14.20 5.92
CA ASN A 300 -9.86 12.96 5.75
C ASN A 300 -9.12 11.76 6.34
N ALA A 301 -7.76 11.74 6.29
CA ALA A 301 -6.94 10.73 6.93
C ALA A 301 -7.09 10.76 8.47
N ILE A 302 -7.12 11.95 9.06
CA ILE A 302 -7.38 12.14 10.51
C ILE A 302 -8.79 11.64 10.86
N ARG A 303 -9.80 11.98 10.05
CA ARG A 303 -11.16 11.46 10.24
C ARG A 303 -11.22 9.93 10.19
N ALA A 304 -10.51 9.31 9.23
CA ALA A 304 -10.46 7.85 9.11
C ALA A 304 -9.75 7.22 10.30
N ALA A 305 -8.68 7.84 10.79
CA ALA A 305 -7.92 7.40 11.96
C ALA A 305 -8.73 7.46 13.26
N ALA A 306 -9.61 8.45 13.39
CA ALA A 306 -10.48 8.65 14.56
C ALA A 306 -11.77 7.79 14.51
N ASN A 307 -11.91 6.88 13.54
CA ASN A 307 -13.06 5.99 13.48
C ASN A 307 -13.04 5.01 14.66
N GLU A 308 -14.04 5.12 15.55
CA GLU A 308 -14.16 4.27 16.75
C GLU A 308 -14.15 2.76 16.42
N GLN A 309 -14.75 2.36 15.30
CA GLN A 309 -14.76 0.97 14.87
C GLN A 309 -13.33 0.46 14.56
N LEU A 310 -12.52 1.30 13.89
CA LEU A 310 -11.13 0.96 13.60
C LEU A 310 -10.28 0.87 14.88
N VAL A 311 -10.49 1.80 15.81
CA VAL A 311 -9.72 1.87 17.06
C VAL A 311 -10.05 0.71 18.00
N HIS A 312 -11.35 0.37 18.15
CA HIS A 312 -11.80 -0.51 19.24
C HIS A 312 -12.21 -1.91 18.80
N HIS A 313 -12.59 -2.14 17.54
CA HIS A 313 -13.21 -3.40 17.14
C HIS A 313 -12.40 -4.21 16.11
N VAL A 314 -11.70 -3.56 15.20
CA VAL A 314 -11.00 -4.26 14.09
C VAL A 314 -9.90 -5.17 14.63
N ASN A 315 -8.98 -4.67 15.43
CA ASN A 315 -7.86 -5.46 15.95
C ASN A 315 -8.28 -6.61 16.86
N PRO A 316 -9.21 -6.44 17.83
CA PRO A 316 -9.70 -7.54 18.65
C PRO A 316 -10.31 -8.69 17.84
N GLU A 317 -11.13 -8.39 16.82
CA GLU A 317 -11.75 -9.43 16.00
C GLU A 317 -10.74 -10.12 15.06
N ILE A 318 -9.76 -9.39 14.51
CA ILE A 318 -8.64 -10.02 13.78
C ILE A 318 -7.91 -11.04 14.66
N LEU A 319 -7.58 -10.68 15.89
CA LEU A 319 -6.92 -11.57 16.86
C LEU A 319 -7.74 -12.80 17.15
N GLU A 320 -9.05 -12.64 17.37
CA GLU A 320 -9.96 -13.74 17.64
C GLU A 320 -10.01 -14.74 16.48
N ILE A 321 -10.20 -14.24 15.24
CA ILE A 321 -10.34 -15.10 14.06
C ILE A 321 -9.02 -15.80 13.76
N LEU A 322 -7.89 -15.10 13.74
CA LEU A 322 -6.58 -15.68 13.43
C LEU A 322 -6.15 -16.67 14.51
N GLY A 323 -6.52 -16.46 15.79
CA GLY A 323 -6.29 -17.42 16.87
C GLY A 323 -7.06 -18.74 16.67
N LYS A 324 -8.24 -18.70 16.04
CA LYS A 324 -9.04 -19.90 15.72
C LYS A 324 -8.52 -20.65 14.48
N ILE A 325 -7.94 -19.93 13.53
CA ILE A 325 -7.46 -20.50 12.26
C ILE A 325 -6.07 -21.13 12.42
N GLN A 326 -5.24 -20.61 13.33
CA GLN A 326 -3.85 -21.05 13.55
C GLN A 326 -3.61 -21.43 15.01
N PRO A 327 -4.31 -22.43 15.57
CA PRO A 327 -4.20 -22.76 17.00
C PRO A 327 -2.81 -23.28 17.39
N ASP A 328 -2.03 -23.82 16.43
CA ASP A 328 -0.73 -24.47 16.68
C ASP A 328 0.50 -23.64 16.29
N VAL A 329 0.33 -22.41 15.81
CA VAL A 329 1.48 -21.53 15.61
C VAL A 329 1.88 -20.95 16.95
N PRO A 330 3.08 -21.28 17.50
CA PRO A 330 3.53 -20.67 18.74
C PRO A 330 3.49 -19.16 18.58
N VAL A 331 2.68 -18.49 19.41
CA VAL A 331 2.63 -17.03 19.45
C VAL A 331 4.03 -16.54 19.77
N LYS A 332 4.79 -16.18 18.75
CA LYS A 332 6.06 -15.46 18.96
C LYS A 332 5.67 -14.15 19.60
N PRO A 333 6.08 -13.89 20.85
CA PRO A 333 5.73 -12.64 21.51
C PRO A 333 6.18 -11.50 20.62
N ALA A 334 5.24 -10.63 20.30
CA ALA A 334 5.46 -9.47 19.46
C ALA A 334 6.75 -8.77 19.90
N GLY A 335 7.74 -8.70 19.03
CA GLY A 335 8.92 -7.88 19.23
C GLY A 335 10.21 -8.52 19.74
N LYS A 336 10.25 -9.76 20.29
CA LYS A 336 11.55 -10.28 20.77
C LYS A 336 12.51 -10.69 19.64
N GLY A 337 12.03 -11.32 18.57
CA GLY A 337 12.88 -11.71 17.43
C GLY A 337 13.29 -10.51 16.58
N ILE A 338 12.36 -9.65 16.27
CA ILE A 338 12.57 -8.43 15.49
C ILE A 338 13.38 -7.42 16.31
N ARG A 339 13.03 -7.18 17.59
CA ARG A 339 13.81 -6.32 18.49
C ARG A 339 15.25 -6.81 18.70
N GLY A 340 15.49 -8.11 18.77
CA GLY A 340 16.83 -8.68 18.87
C GLY A 340 17.63 -8.52 17.58
N LEU A 341 17.02 -8.63 16.41
CA LEU A 341 17.64 -8.36 15.12
C LEU A 341 17.97 -6.87 14.98
N PHE A 342 17.04 -6.01 15.35
CA PHE A 342 17.22 -4.55 15.32
C PHE A 342 18.24 -4.06 16.34
N SER A 343 18.31 -4.65 17.55
CA SER A 343 19.39 -4.35 18.51
C SER A 343 20.75 -4.64 17.94
N LYS A 344 20.94 -5.81 17.34
CA LYS A 344 22.21 -6.18 16.67
C LYS A 344 22.54 -5.29 15.47
N MET A 345 21.53 -4.88 14.72
CA MET A 345 21.68 -3.98 13.58
C MET A 345 22.03 -2.56 14.02
N ARG A 346 21.38 -2.04 15.07
CA ARG A 346 21.71 -0.76 15.68
C ARG A 346 23.15 -0.73 16.21
N GLU A 347 23.60 -1.79 16.87
CA GLU A 347 25.00 -1.93 17.31
C GLU A 347 25.97 -1.91 16.13
N ARG A 348 25.61 -2.54 14.99
CA ARG A 348 26.43 -2.52 13.77
C ARG A 348 26.49 -1.12 13.13
N LEU A 349 25.37 -0.39 13.07
CA LEU A 349 25.32 0.99 12.57
C LEU A 349 26.16 1.92 13.42
N HIS A 350 26.01 1.91 14.74
CA HIS A 350 26.83 2.71 15.65
C HIS A 350 28.33 2.33 15.61
N ARG A 351 28.65 1.08 15.28
CA ARG A 351 30.05 0.69 15.07
C ARG A 351 30.61 1.30 13.80
N ARG A 352 29.85 1.30 12.68
CA ARG A 352 30.24 1.96 11.42
C ARG A 352 30.43 3.46 11.60
N GLU A 353 29.45 4.14 12.22
CA GLU A 353 29.56 5.58 12.52
C GLU A 353 30.81 5.92 13.34
N ARG A 354 31.20 5.06 14.30
CA ARG A 354 32.44 5.23 15.09
C ARG A 354 33.69 4.92 14.29
N GLU A 355 33.63 4.02 13.32
CA GLU A 355 34.74 3.70 12.42
C GLU A 355 34.92 4.83 11.40
N ASP A 356 33.85 5.39 10.83
CA ASP A 356 33.89 6.52 9.91
C ASP A 356 34.29 7.86 10.57
N ALA A 357 33.99 8.01 11.87
CA ALA A 357 34.36 9.17 12.68
C ALA A 357 35.79 9.14 13.19
N ARG A 358 36.56 8.08 12.95
CA ARG A 358 38.01 8.05 13.30
C ARG A 358 38.78 8.97 12.35
N PRO A 359 39.60 9.91 12.86
CA PRO A 359 40.47 10.69 12.01
C PRO A 359 41.36 9.76 11.23
N ARG A 360 41.39 9.93 9.91
CA ARG A 360 42.35 9.21 9.05
C ARG A 360 43.74 9.56 9.56
N PRO A 361 44.63 8.58 9.75
CA PRO A 361 46.02 8.87 10.16
C PRO A 361 46.63 9.81 9.13
N ASP A 362 47.21 10.90 9.62
CA ASP A 362 47.94 11.87 8.80
C ASP A 362 48.96 11.12 7.95
N LYS A 363 48.90 11.37 6.64
CA LYS A 363 49.94 10.85 5.72
C LYS A 363 51.23 11.57 6.12
N GLU A 364 52.17 10.85 6.73
CA GLU A 364 53.55 11.31 6.90
C GLU A 364 54.08 11.68 5.53
N GLU A 365 54.46 12.95 5.37
CA GLU A 365 55.22 13.44 4.22
C GLU A 365 56.57 12.78 4.19
N HIS A 366 56.80 11.84 3.29
CA HIS A 366 58.14 11.39 2.94
C HIS A 366 58.73 12.32 1.87
N PRO A 367 60.01 12.74 2.02
CA PRO A 367 60.65 13.60 1.04
C PRO A 367 60.91 12.83 -0.28
N SER A 368 60.74 13.57 -1.38
CA SER A 368 60.94 13.17 -2.75
C SER A 368 62.35 12.65 -3.06
N ASP A 369 62.43 11.44 -3.59
CA ASP A 369 63.50 11.07 -4.52
C ASP A 369 63.08 9.93 -5.45
N GLY A 370 63.15 10.21 -6.77
CA GLY A 370 63.54 9.30 -7.84
C GLY A 370 62.56 8.25 -8.34
N HIS A 371 62.01 8.51 -9.52
CA HIS A 371 61.61 7.57 -10.59
C HIS A 371 61.40 6.09 -10.25
N HIS A 372 60.11 5.66 -10.20
CA HIS A 372 59.67 4.35 -10.71
C HIS A 372 58.14 4.37 -10.94
N GLU A 373 57.71 3.84 -12.08
CA GLU A 373 56.28 3.63 -12.42
C GLU A 373 55.55 2.83 -11.35
N PRO A 374 54.33 3.18 -10.97
CA PRO A 374 53.56 2.38 -10.02
C PRO A 374 52.77 1.29 -10.72
N ALA A 375 53.00 0.07 -10.26
CA ALA A 375 52.10 -1.05 -10.47
C ALA A 375 50.69 -0.75 -9.91
N LEU A 376 49.69 -1.07 -10.69
CA LEU A 376 48.25 -0.98 -10.35
C LEU A 376 47.93 -1.81 -9.11
N ASN A 377 47.65 -1.18 -8.01
CA ASN A 377 47.04 -1.81 -6.83
C ASN A 377 45.53 -1.91 -7.01
N ALA A 378 45.05 -3.16 -7.09
CA ALA A 378 43.66 -3.55 -7.07
C ALA A 378 43.14 -3.42 -5.63
N ASP A 379 42.34 -2.39 -5.33
CA ASP A 379 41.30 -2.41 -4.29
C ASP A 379 40.49 -1.08 -4.26
N GLU A 380 39.92 -0.70 -5.41
CA GLU A 380 38.79 0.23 -5.45
C GLU A 380 37.63 -0.44 -6.24
N ARG A 381 36.90 -1.29 -5.55
CA ARG A 381 35.67 -1.86 -6.12
C ARG A 381 34.54 -0.86 -6.00
N SER A 382 33.97 -0.47 -7.13
CA SER A 382 32.83 0.43 -7.23
C SER A 382 31.55 -0.26 -6.66
N PRO A 383 30.55 0.50 -6.20
CA PRO A 383 29.28 -0.06 -5.75
C PRO A 383 28.54 -0.91 -6.80
N ASN A 384 28.93 -0.81 -8.08
CA ASN A 384 28.38 -1.64 -9.17
C ASN A 384 28.99 -3.05 -9.20
N ASP A 385 30.22 -3.24 -8.69
CA ASP A 385 30.87 -4.55 -8.70
C ASP A 385 30.24 -5.50 -7.67
N LEU A 386 29.73 -4.97 -6.55
CA LEU A 386 28.97 -5.76 -5.56
C LEU A 386 27.61 -6.26 -6.11
N LYS A 387 26.94 -5.50 -6.99
CA LYS A 387 25.70 -5.94 -7.63
C LYS A 387 25.93 -7.09 -8.63
N ILE A 388 27.05 -7.09 -9.30
CA ILE A 388 27.44 -8.14 -10.26
C ILE A 388 27.82 -9.42 -9.51
N GLU A 389 28.43 -9.32 -8.34
CA GLU A 389 28.80 -10.48 -7.51
C GLU A 389 27.58 -11.11 -6.84
N LEU A 390 26.60 -10.32 -6.37
CA LEU A 390 25.31 -10.82 -5.88
C LEU A 390 24.51 -11.54 -6.97
N ALA A 391 24.45 -10.99 -8.17
CA ALA A 391 23.77 -11.63 -9.30
C ALA A 391 24.46 -12.95 -9.75
N ARG A 392 25.78 -13.06 -9.60
CA ARG A 392 26.52 -14.31 -9.85
C ARG A 392 26.31 -15.34 -8.75
N TYR A 393 26.22 -14.93 -7.49
CA TYR A 393 25.95 -15.82 -6.36
C TYR A 393 24.55 -16.44 -6.47
N GLU A 394 23.54 -15.66 -6.86
CA GLU A 394 22.18 -16.14 -7.09
C GLU A 394 22.07 -17.09 -8.27
N SER A 395 22.85 -16.89 -9.34
CA SER A 395 22.84 -17.76 -10.52
C SER A 395 23.58 -19.10 -10.32
N THR A 396 24.50 -19.18 -9.35
CA THR A 396 25.27 -20.42 -9.07
C THR A 396 24.59 -21.33 -8.03
N HIS A 397 23.57 -20.86 -7.30
CA HIS A 397 22.87 -21.63 -6.28
C HIS A 397 21.43 -22.04 -6.68
N SER A 398 20.98 -21.69 -7.90
CA SER A 398 19.69 -22.12 -8.44
C SER A 398 19.76 -23.38 -9.33
N SER A 399 20.93 -23.99 -9.51
CA SER A 399 21.10 -25.17 -10.36
C SER A 399 21.59 -26.40 -9.59
N SER A 400 20.77 -26.86 -8.63
CA SER A 400 20.91 -28.22 -8.10
C SER A 400 19.55 -28.77 -7.73
N HIS A 401 18.82 -29.25 -8.75
CA HIS A 401 17.87 -30.35 -8.69
C HIS A 401 17.13 -30.46 -10.04
N ALA A 402 17.74 -31.17 -10.98
CA ALA A 402 17.04 -31.91 -12.01
C ALA A 402 18.04 -32.85 -12.69
N ASP A 403 18.04 -34.10 -12.27
CA ASP A 403 18.54 -35.21 -13.10
C ASP A 403 17.47 -36.27 -13.13
N GLY A 404 17.14 -36.71 -14.34
CA GLY A 404 16.24 -37.86 -14.51
C GLY A 404 15.57 -37.95 -15.88
N GLY A 405 16.28 -38.27 -16.96
CA GLY A 405 15.85 -39.33 -17.88
C GLY A 405 15.11 -39.02 -19.18
N ALA A 406 15.87 -39.23 -20.25
CA ALA A 406 15.50 -39.85 -21.52
C ALA A 406 15.12 -39.01 -22.75
N ALA A 407 15.98 -39.11 -23.73
CA ALA A 407 15.93 -38.62 -25.12
C ALA A 407 15.09 -39.55 -26.05
N PRO A 408 15.24 -39.43 -27.41
CA PRO A 408 14.65 -38.39 -28.30
C PRO A 408 13.83 -39.05 -29.45
N HIS A 409 13.06 -38.28 -30.19
CA HIS A 409 12.78 -38.65 -31.60
C HIS A 409 12.52 -37.43 -32.50
N ASN A 410 13.22 -37.50 -33.64
CA ASN A 410 13.21 -36.66 -34.83
C ASN A 410 11.86 -36.50 -35.51
N GLY A 411 11.69 -35.42 -36.26
CA GLY A 411 10.73 -35.36 -37.37
C GLY A 411 10.59 -33.93 -37.96
N VAL A 412 11.30 -33.74 -39.06
CA VAL A 412 11.30 -32.62 -40.03
C VAL A 412 9.98 -32.65 -40.86
N ALA A 413 9.46 -31.45 -41.25
CA ALA A 413 9.05 -30.98 -42.60
C ALA A 413 7.93 -29.93 -42.53
N THR A 414 8.20 -28.72 -42.91
CA THR A 414 7.95 -27.95 -44.16
C THR A 414 6.50 -27.79 -44.64
N ASN A 415 6.13 -26.52 -44.82
CA ASN A 415 5.33 -25.87 -45.88
C ASN A 415 3.85 -26.24 -46.02
N ASP A 416 2.93 -25.29 -46.01
CA ASP A 416 2.48 -24.57 -47.20
C ASP A 416 1.34 -23.59 -46.89
N LYS A 417 1.41 -22.44 -47.62
CA LYS A 417 0.38 -21.42 -47.71
C LYS A 417 -0.85 -21.96 -48.47
N LYS A 418 -2.08 -21.55 -48.06
CA LYS A 418 -3.15 -21.24 -49.03
C LYS A 418 -4.18 -20.29 -48.44
N HIS A 419 -4.35 -19.16 -49.12
CA HIS A 419 -5.50 -18.26 -49.18
C HIS A 419 -6.78 -19.04 -49.56
N VAL A 420 -7.92 -18.71 -48.90
CA VAL A 420 -9.23 -18.70 -49.59
C VAL A 420 -10.11 -17.62 -48.91
N SER A 421 -10.55 -16.67 -49.73
CA SER A 421 -11.62 -15.73 -49.55
C SER A 421 -13.00 -16.40 -49.79
N GLY A 422 -14.05 -15.89 -49.15
CA GLY A 422 -15.44 -16.29 -49.53
C GLY A 422 -16.43 -15.86 -48.45
N GLU A 423 -16.98 -14.68 -48.63
CA GLU A 423 -18.36 -14.30 -48.97
C GLU A 423 -19.45 -14.40 -47.90
N LEU A 424 -20.05 -13.23 -47.73
CA LEU A 424 -21.31 -12.91 -47.04
C LEU A 424 -22.47 -13.76 -47.57
N LYS A 425 -23.40 -14.19 -46.69
CA LYS A 425 -24.82 -14.33 -47.03
C LYS A 425 -25.70 -13.86 -45.84
N SER A 426 -26.65 -13.04 -46.24
CA SER A 426 -27.71 -12.36 -45.52
C SER A 426 -28.86 -13.27 -45.05
N ALA A 427 -29.57 -12.75 -44.07
CA ALA A 427 -30.82 -13.04 -43.38
C ALA A 427 -31.90 -13.90 -44.11
N PRO A 428 -32.96 -14.36 -43.40
CA PRO A 428 -34.16 -13.51 -43.31
C PRO A 428 -34.90 -13.53 -41.93
N ASP A 429 -35.64 -12.47 -41.84
CA ASP A 429 -36.75 -11.97 -41.03
C ASP A 429 -37.97 -12.94 -41.02
N GLU A 430 -38.64 -13.13 -39.88
CA GLU A 430 -40.05 -13.50 -39.78
C GLU A 430 -40.58 -13.17 -38.37
N SER A 431 -41.30 -12.03 -38.24
CA SER A 431 -42.74 -11.86 -37.96
C SER A 431 -43.27 -12.39 -36.61
N ASN A 432 -43.71 -11.39 -35.83
CA ASN A 432 -44.72 -11.45 -34.78
C ASN A 432 -46.13 -11.83 -35.32
N PRO A 433 -47.06 -12.43 -34.60
CA PRO A 433 -48.06 -11.58 -33.96
C PRO A 433 -48.68 -12.06 -32.62
N ASP A 434 -49.09 -11.05 -31.85
CA ASP A 434 -50.37 -10.82 -31.17
C ASP A 434 -50.98 -11.77 -30.11
N ASP A 435 -51.50 -11.03 -29.10
CA ASP A 435 -52.74 -11.23 -28.32
C ASP A 435 -52.65 -12.03 -27.00
N ASP A 436 -52.85 -11.38 -25.89
CA ASP A 436 -54.06 -11.31 -25.07
C ASP A 436 -53.77 -10.93 -23.61
N ALA A 437 -54.27 -9.81 -23.20
CA ALA A 437 -54.60 -9.53 -21.79
C ALA A 437 -55.97 -10.17 -21.45
N PRO A 438 -56.30 -10.46 -20.16
CA PRO A 438 -57.07 -9.49 -19.41
C PRO A 438 -56.80 -9.44 -17.88
N ASP A 439 -56.88 -8.23 -17.40
CA ASP A 439 -57.65 -7.68 -16.27
C ASP A 439 -58.20 -8.65 -15.18
N HIS A 440 -57.90 -8.31 -13.91
CA HIS A 440 -58.80 -8.25 -12.73
C HIS A 440 -58.03 -7.90 -11.45
N GLN A 441 -58.17 -6.64 -11.03
CA GLN A 441 -58.87 -6.12 -9.84
C GLN A 441 -58.69 -6.81 -8.48
N LYS A 442 -58.25 -5.95 -7.53
CA LYS A 442 -58.68 -5.76 -6.11
C LYS A 442 -58.40 -6.91 -5.11
N ASN A 443 -57.57 -6.66 -4.16
CA ASN A 443 -57.85 -6.11 -2.81
C ASN A 443 -56.56 -5.62 -2.17
#